data_9829b9e5c974b7fabe48bf24830d8913
#
_entry.id   9829b9e5c974b7fabe48bf24830d8913
#
_cell.length_a   1.000
_cell.length_b   1.000
_cell.length_c   1.000
_cell.angle_alpha   90.00
_cell.angle_beta   90.00
_cell.angle_gamma   90.00
#
_symmetry.space_group_name_H-M   'P 1'
#
loop_
_entity.id
_entity.type
_entity.pdbx_description
1 polymer ?
#
loop_
_entity_poly.entity_id
_entity_poly.type
_entity_poly.pdbx_seq_one_letter_code
_entity_poly.pdbx_strand_id
1 'polypeptide(L)'
;MILSMVTLCAVIITSCKKTDSTPVPDPVAVISAISPSSGPKNTVVTITGTDFGTNLSTLKVYFNNVQATVQTATNTSITAVVPAGAGTGNVKVEKSPGVQVSGPAFTYQLSNTVTSIALTGAVTALNHPSGVTRDASGNFFVCDRDNHRIVKITPAGVASVFAGGTMGFVNGTGAAAQFNQPYCITIDAAGNLYVGDRINHAIRKITAAGVVTTLAGSGSAGYTNGTGGAAMFNEPLGVAADAAGNVYVADYINGALRKVTPSGVVTTLSLIPNIFGVAADAAGNIYCAEYFSHVVTKYSSTGAYTVVAGLSGTGGYLDATGTAARFNTPAGIAVDAAGNLYITETVNSKIRKITAAGVVTTIAGGNAGFADGISGAALFDIPLAITGDLANNTVYVADFNNNRIRKIVIE
;
A
#
# COMPACT_ATOMS: atom_id res chain seq x y z
N MET A 1 -73.31 -40.39 79.07
CA MET A 1 -73.86 -40.97 77.86
C MET A 1 -73.96 -39.91 76.79
N ILE A 2 -72.90 -39.80 75.94
CA ILE A 2 -72.93 -39.07 74.67
C ILE A 2 -71.82 -39.68 73.86
N LEU A 3 -72.14 -40.30 72.73
CA LEU A 3 -71.29 -40.95 71.76
C LEU A 3 -70.61 -39.93 70.90
N SER A 4 -69.26 -39.91 70.85
CA SER A 4 -68.53 -39.01 69.94
C SER A 4 -68.03 -39.84 68.77
N MET A 5 -68.51 -39.49 67.61
CA MET A 5 -68.17 -40.12 66.30
C MET A 5 -66.87 -39.51 65.79
N VAL A 6 -65.82 -40.28 65.68
CA VAL A 6 -64.54 -39.85 65.07
C VAL A 6 -64.60 -40.15 63.59
N THR A 7 -64.60 -39.07 62.78
CA THR A 7 -64.54 -39.17 61.34
C THR A 7 -63.06 -39.23 60.91
N LEU A 8 -62.66 -40.37 60.29
CA LEU A 8 -61.33 -40.57 59.75
C LEU A 8 -61.21 -39.88 58.36
N CYS A 9 -60.42 -38.81 58.30
CA CYS A 9 -60.12 -38.11 57.05
C CYS A 9 -58.89 -38.77 56.39
N ALA A 10 -59.12 -39.53 55.32
CA ALA A 10 -58.02 -40.12 54.53
C ALA A 10 -57.36 -39.02 53.65
N VAL A 11 -56.16 -38.64 53.97
CA VAL A 11 -55.34 -37.74 53.12
C VAL A 11 -54.71 -38.59 52.02
N ILE A 12 -55.18 -38.41 50.80
CA ILE A 12 -54.53 -38.97 49.57
C ILE A 12 -53.35 -38.10 49.25
N ILE A 13 -52.11 -38.55 49.50
CA ILE A 13 -50.87 -37.90 49.05
C ILE A 13 -50.64 -38.33 47.61
N THR A 14 -51.00 -37.50 46.63
CA THR A 14 -50.58 -37.69 45.26
C THR A 14 -49.09 -37.26 45.14
N SER A 15 -48.20 -38.24 45.08
CA SER A 15 -46.78 -38.08 44.77
C SER A 15 -46.65 -37.54 43.36
N CYS A 16 -46.38 -36.23 43.21
CA CYS A 16 -45.97 -35.65 41.96
C CYS A 16 -44.54 -36.09 41.68
N LYS A 17 -44.34 -37.06 40.78
CA LYS A 17 -43.02 -37.44 40.25
C LYS A 17 -42.50 -36.25 39.47
N LYS A 18 -41.56 -35.51 40.06
CA LYS A 18 -40.72 -34.54 39.34
C LYS A 18 -39.92 -35.36 38.32
N THR A 19 -40.28 -35.30 37.07
CA THR A 19 -39.42 -35.80 35.97
C THR A 19 -38.21 -34.91 35.92
N ASP A 20 -37.08 -35.34 36.47
CA ASP A 20 -35.76 -34.77 36.22
C ASP A 20 -35.45 -35.00 34.74
N SER A 21 -35.91 -34.08 33.89
CA SER A 21 -35.38 -33.97 32.54
C SER A 21 -34.00 -33.32 32.67
N THR A 22 -32.95 -34.14 32.76
CA THR A 22 -31.61 -33.68 32.44
C THR A 22 -31.69 -33.00 31.07
N PRO A 23 -31.26 -31.75 30.91
CA PRO A 23 -31.28 -31.11 29.61
C PRO A 23 -30.46 -31.97 28.65
N VAL A 24 -31.10 -32.45 27.58
CA VAL A 24 -30.36 -33.10 26.49
C VAL A 24 -29.35 -32.05 26.00
N PRO A 25 -28.06 -32.36 25.97
CA PRO A 25 -27.07 -31.42 25.48
C PRO A 25 -27.47 -30.95 24.07
N ASP A 26 -27.43 -29.62 23.85
CA ASP A 26 -27.72 -29.07 22.53
C ASP A 26 -26.72 -29.66 21.52
N PRO A 27 -27.16 -30.27 20.40
CA PRO A 27 -26.27 -30.93 19.47
C PRO A 27 -25.21 -29.96 18.93
N VAL A 28 -23.98 -30.43 18.83
CA VAL A 28 -22.84 -29.65 18.34
C VAL A 28 -23.00 -29.44 16.84
N ALA A 29 -22.97 -28.20 16.42
CA ALA A 29 -23.00 -27.87 15.00
C ALA A 29 -21.83 -28.51 14.23
N VAL A 30 -22.05 -28.87 12.97
CA VAL A 30 -21.01 -29.38 12.07
C VAL A 30 -21.05 -28.59 10.76
N ILE A 31 -19.90 -28.11 10.30
CA ILE A 31 -19.75 -27.47 8.99
C ILE A 31 -19.22 -28.52 8.02
N SER A 32 -19.98 -28.84 6.98
CA SER A 32 -19.61 -29.83 5.95
C SER A 32 -19.03 -29.19 4.70
N ALA A 33 -19.52 -28.02 4.28
CA ALA A 33 -19.05 -27.32 3.08
C ALA A 33 -19.30 -25.81 3.15
N ILE A 34 -18.59 -25.07 2.29
CA ILE A 34 -18.82 -23.64 2.01
C ILE A 34 -18.88 -23.41 0.50
N SER A 35 -19.71 -22.51 0.04
CA SER A 35 -19.80 -22.13 -1.38
C SER A 35 -20.22 -20.67 -1.54
N PRO A 36 -19.48 -19.86 -2.31
CA PRO A 36 -18.17 -20.17 -2.90
C PRO A 36 -17.07 -20.35 -1.84
N SER A 37 -15.97 -21.03 -2.19
CA SER A 37 -14.82 -21.23 -1.31
C SER A 37 -13.78 -20.11 -1.37
N SER A 38 -14.01 -19.10 -2.23
CA SER A 38 -13.15 -17.92 -2.36
C SER A 38 -13.94 -16.71 -2.80
N GLY A 39 -13.42 -15.52 -2.50
CA GLY A 39 -14.00 -14.24 -2.96
C GLY A 39 -13.48 -13.04 -2.16
N PRO A 40 -13.79 -11.82 -2.62
CA PRO A 40 -13.49 -10.58 -1.92
C PRO A 40 -14.50 -10.33 -0.77
N LYS A 41 -14.30 -9.20 -0.06
CA LYS A 41 -15.35 -8.67 0.84
C LYS A 41 -16.69 -8.58 0.13
N ASN A 42 -17.76 -8.64 0.90
CA ASN A 42 -19.15 -8.63 0.43
C ASN A 42 -19.56 -9.88 -0.38
N THR A 43 -18.69 -10.88 -0.56
CA THR A 43 -19.09 -12.17 -1.10
C THR A 43 -20.08 -12.81 -0.12
N VAL A 44 -21.23 -13.24 -0.65
CA VAL A 44 -22.19 -14.04 0.14
C VAL A 44 -21.78 -15.50 0.05
N VAL A 45 -21.47 -16.10 1.21
CA VAL A 45 -21.05 -17.49 1.31
C VAL A 45 -22.16 -18.29 1.96
N THR A 46 -22.56 -19.39 1.31
CA THR A 46 -23.44 -20.42 1.89
C THR A 46 -22.59 -21.43 2.64
N ILE A 47 -22.88 -21.62 3.92
CA ILE A 47 -22.24 -22.59 4.80
C ILE A 47 -23.25 -23.71 5.00
N THR A 48 -22.90 -24.92 4.62
CA THR A 48 -23.75 -26.10 4.73
C THR A 48 -23.26 -27.01 5.87
N GLY A 49 -24.21 -27.62 6.60
CA GLY A 49 -23.86 -28.46 7.71
C GLY A 49 -25.09 -28.99 8.46
N THR A 50 -24.95 -29.19 9.77
CA THR A 50 -26.04 -29.64 10.65
C THR A 50 -26.03 -28.87 11.97
N ASP A 51 -27.18 -28.83 12.61
CA ASP A 51 -27.39 -28.32 13.99
C ASP A 51 -26.99 -26.85 14.20
N PHE A 52 -27.09 -26.02 13.16
CA PHE A 52 -26.79 -24.58 13.24
C PHE A 52 -27.80 -23.81 14.09
N GLY A 53 -29.07 -24.26 14.12
CA GLY A 53 -30.18 -23.47 14.67
C GLY A 53 -30.66 -22.37 13.73
N THR A 54 -31.71 -21.67 14.14
CA THR A 54 -32.37 -20.63 13.32
C THR A 54 -32.32 -19.25 13.95
N ASN A 55 -31.75 -19.12 15.14
CA ASN A 55 -31.71 -17.87 15.87
C ASN A 55 -30.53 -16.99 15.47
N LEU A 56 -30.78 -16.00 14.60
CA LEU A 56 -29.76 -15.07 14.10
C LEU A 56 -29.14 -14.19 15.19
N SER A 57 -29.83 -13.98 16.33
CA SER A 57 -29.30 -13.10 17.40
C SER A 57 -28.18 -13.75 18.21
N THR A 58 -28.10 -15.08 18.23
CA THR A 58 -27.08 -15.84 18.97
C THR A 58 -26.04 -16.45 18.06
N LEU A 59 -26.37 -16.63 16.78
CA LEU A 59 -25.49 -17.26 15.80
C LEU A 59 -24.43 -16.26 15.28
N LYS A 60 -23.16 -16.64 15.39
CA LYS A 60 -22.06 -15.85 14.84
C LYS A 60 -21.27 -16.69 13.84
N VAL A 61 -20.83 -16.04 12.78
CA VAL A 61 -19.96 -16.61 11.76
C VAL A 61 -18.68 -15.80 11.71
N TYR A 62 -17.54 -16.47 11.53
CA TYR A 62 -16.24 -15.83 11.39
C TYR A 62 -15.53 -16.36 10.14
N PHE A 63 -14.89 -15.46 9.40
CA PHE A 63 -13.90 -15.78 8.37
C PHE A 63 -12.52 -15.45 8.94
N ASN A 64 -11.65 -16.42 9.11
CA ASN A 64 -10.32 -16.25 9.69
C ASN A 64 -10.33 -15.36 10.97
N ASN A 65 -11.23 -15.64 11.91
CA ASN A 65 -11.46 -14.92 13.17
C ASN A 65 -12.07 -13.50 13.06
N VAL A 66 -12.40 -13.01 11.86
CA VAL A 66 -13.13 -11.75 11.67
C VAL A 66 -14.62 -12.06 11.58
N GLN A 67 -15.42 -11.45 12.47
CA GLN A 67 -16.87 -11.70 12.54
C GLN A 67 -17.58 -11.18 11.30
N ALA A 68 -18.45 -12.01 10.74
CA ALA A 68 -19.25 -11.76 9.54
C ALA A 68 -20.69 -11.37 9.89
N THR A 69 -21.37 -10.69 8.96
CA THR A 69 -22.81 -10.48 9.02
C THR A 69 -23.52 -11.71 8.51
N VAL A 70 -24.35 -12.34 9.39
CA VAL A 70 -25.22 -13.45 9.02
C VAL A 70 -26.50 -12.90 8.42
N GLN A 71 -26.86 -13.37 7.23
CA GLN A 71 -28.08 -12.94 6.53
C GLN A 71 -29.26 -13.89 6.80
N THR A 72 -29.02 -15.19 6.69
CA THR A 72 -30.03 -16.23 6.91
C THR A 72 -29.44 -17.40 7.66
N ALA A 73 -30.29 -18.13 8.42
CA ALA A 73 -29.91 -19.39 9.04
C ALA A 73 -31.10 -20.34 9.08
N THR A 74 -30.78 -21.58 8.77
CA THR A 74 -31.62 -22.78 9.00
C THR A 74 -30.79 -23.78 9.78
N ASN A 75 -31.37 -24.92 10.18
CA ASN A 75 -30.62 -25.94 10.89
C ASN A 75 -29.47 -26.56 10.06
N THR A 76 -29.53 -26.43 8.72
CA THR A 76 -28.56 -27.08 7.80
C THR A 76 -27.82 -26.09 6.88
N SER A 77 -28.19 -24.81 6.89
CA SER A 77 -27.57 -23.81 6.00
C SER A 77 -27.54 -22.42 6.65
N ILE A 78 -26.43 -21.73 6.50
CA ILE A 78 -26.24 -20.33 6.88
C ILE A 78 -25.75 -19.56 5.65
N THR A 79 -26.28 -18.35 5.42
CA THR A 79 -25.64 -17.40 4.51
C THR A 79 -24.99 -16.27 5.30
N ALA A 80 -23.73 -15.98 5.00
CA ALA A 80 -22.96 -14.95 5.67
C ALA A 80 -22.16 -14.12 4.65
N VAL A 81 -21.96 -12.82 4.96
CA VAL A 81 -21.22 -11.88 4.12
C VAL A 81 -19.79 -11.80 4.58
N VAL A 82 -18.85 -12.05 3.69
CA VAL A 82 -17.42 -11.95 3.96
C VAL A 82 -17.06 -10.51 4.37
N PRO A 83 -16.50 -10.29 5.57
CA PRO A 83 -16.12 -8.96 6.02
C PRO A 83 -14.86 -8.46 5.34
N ALA A 84 -14.66 -7.13 5.33
CA ALA A 84 -13.41 -6.54 4.88
C ALA A 84 -12.25 -7.00 5.75
N GLY A 85 -11.08 -7.26 5.14
CA GLY A 85 -9.87 -7.65 5.85
C GLY A 85 -9.91 -9.02 6.52
N ALA A 86 -10.88 -9.89 6.17
CA ALA A 86 -11.01 -11.23 6.77
C ALA A 86 -9.72 -12.06 6.65
N GLY A 87 -9.00 -11.92 5.52
CA GLY A 87 -7.87 -12.78 5.21
C GLY A 87 -8.27 -14.21 4.90
N THR A 88 -7.35 -15.01 4.36
CA THR A 88 -7.57 -16.43 4.08
C THR A 88 -7.48 -17.25 5.37
N GLY A 89 -8.46 -18.11 5.62
CA GLY A 89 -8.49 -18.94 6.80
C GLY A 89 -9.82 -19.69 6.96
N ASN A 90 -9.94 -20.47 8.02
CA ASN A 90 -11.11 -21.31 8.23
C ASN A 90 -12.37 -20.48 8.55
N VAL A 91 -13.49 -20.94 8.01
CA VAL A 91 -14.82 -20.46 8.41
C VAL A 91 -15.19 -21.12 9.73
N LYS A 92 -15.68 -20.31 10.69
CA LYS A 92 -16.12 -20.78 11.99
C LYS A 92 -17.56 -20.36 12.26
N VAL A 93 -18.30 -21.21 12.95
CA VAL A 93 -19.65 -20.94 13.43
C VAL A 93 -19.68 -21.05 14.95
N GLU A 94 -20.27 -20.06 15.63
CA GLU A 94 -20.51 -20.02 17.06
C GLU A 94 -22.02 -19.96 17.29
N LYS A 95 -22.59 -21.06 17.80
CA LYS A 95 -24.02 -21.19 18.14
C LYS A 95 -24.32 -20.77 19.56
N SER A 96 -23.40 -21.07 20.48
CA SER A 96 -23.48 -20.69 21.90
C SER A 96 -22.18 -19.95 22.27
N PRO A 97 -22.24 -18.98 23.21
CA PRO A 97 -21.06 -18.17 23.58
C PRO A 97 -19.83 -19.05 23.92
N GLY A 98 -18.73 -18.82 23.21
CA GLY A 98 -17.46 -19.52 23.43
C GLY A 98 -17.33 -20.91 22.78
N VAL A 99 -18.39 -21.46 22.18
CA VAL A 99 -18.33 -22.76 21.49
C VAL A 99 -18.28 -22.53 19.98
N GLN A 100 -17.08 -22.63 19.41
CA GLN A 100 -16.86 -22.46 17.97
C GLN A 100 -16.56 -23.80 17.30
N VAL A 101 -17.20 -24.05 16.17
CA VAL A 101 -16.85 -25.16 15.27
C VAL A 101 -16.15 -24.60 14.02
N SER A 102 -15.11 -25.30 13.61
CA SER A 102 -14.29 -24.89 12.46
C SER A 102 -14.64 -25.74 11.24
N GLY A 103 -14.83 -25.09 10.10
CA GLY A 103 -15.10 -25.71 8.81
C GLY A 103 -13.95 -25.53 7.81
N PRO A 104 -14.23 -25.71 6.51
CA PRO A 104 -13.26 -25.49 5.44
C PRO A 104 -12.68 -24.08 5.44
N ALA A 105 -11.48 -23.93 4.85
CA ALA A 105 -10.86 -22.62 4.63
C ALA A 105 -11.56 -21.87 3.51
N PHE A 106 -11.74 -20.56 3.71
CA PHE A 106 -12.14 -19.61 2.68
C PHE A 106 -10.92 -18.85 2.18
N THR A 107 -10.70 -18.78 0.88
CA THR A 107 -9.62 -18.00 0.27
C THR A 107 -10.09 -16.58 0.04
N TYR A 108 -9.61 -15.64 0.88
CA TYR A 108 -9.94 -14.23 0.76
C TYR A 108 -9.20 -13.59 -0.40
N GLN A 109 -9.92 -12.87 -1.25
CA GLN A 109 -9.37 -12.14 -2.38
C GLN A 109 -9.43 -10.63 -2.11
N LEU A 110 -8.27 -9.95 -2.09
CA LEU A 110 -8.23 -8.51 -1.96
C LEU A 110 -8.99 -7.85 -3.13
N SER A 111 -9.74 -6.81 -2.83
CA SER A 111 -10.53 -6.04 -3.82
C SER A 111 -10.02 -4.60 -3.99
N ASN A 112 -8.68 -4.43 -3.97
CA ASN A 112 -8.06 -3.13 -4.22
C ASN A 112 -8.50 -2.60 -5.59
N THR A 113 -9.04 -1.39 -5.62
CA THR A 113 -9.55 -0.81 -6.89
C THR A 113 -8.49 0.07 -7.52
N VAL A 114 -8.20 -0.16 -8.79
CA VAL A 114 -7.28 0.65 -9.60
C VAL A 114 -8.06 1.43 -10.65
N THR A 115 -7.84 2.74 -10.67
CA THR A 115 -8.43 3.65 -11.66
C THR A 115 -7.39 4.62 -12.19
N SER A 116 -7.57 5.10 -13.42
CA SER A 116 -6.74 6.16 -14.00
C SER A 116 -7.27 7.54 -13.61
N ILE A 117 -6.36 8.48 -13.32
CA ILE A 117 -6.73 9.89 -13.17
C ILE A 117 -6.99 10.47 -14.56
N ALA A 118 -8.22 10.88 -14.81
CA ALA A 118 -8.57 11.60 -16.03
C ALA A 118 -8.03 13.03 -15.97
N LEU A 119 -7.31 13.45 -17.00
CA LEU A 119 -6.75 14.80 -17.09
C LEU A 119 -7.66 15.70 -17.89
N THR A 120 -7.84 16.93 -17.38
CA THR A 120 -8.53 18.05 -18.03
C THR A 120 -7.68 19.31 -17.93
N GLY A 121 -8.09 20.42 -18.58
CA GLY A 121 -7.37 21.68 -18.52
C GLY A 121 -6.31 21.83 -19.62
N ALA A 122 -5.22 22.54 -19.33
CA ALA A 122 -4.19 22.89 -20.31
C ALA A 122 -3.27 21.70 -20.68
N VAL A 123 -3.21 20.66 -19.82
CA VAL A 123 -2.46 19.43 -20.06
C VAL A 123 -3.44 18.28 -20.11
N THR A 124 -3.64 17.70 -21.27
CA THR A 124 -4.58 16.59 -21.48
C THR A 124 -3.90 15.23 -21.58
N ALA A 125 -2.58 15.20 -21.70
CA ALA A 125 -1.76 13.99 -21.72
C ALA A 125 -0.38 14.24 -21.12
N LEU A 126 0.19 13.21 -20.50
CA LEU A 126 1.57 13.12 -20.05
C LEU A 126 2.39 12.34 -21.08
N ASN A 127 3.71 12.47 -21.02
CA ASN A 127 4.65 11.72 -21.84
C ASN A 127 5.73 11.11 -20.94
N HIS A 128 5.59 9.79 -20.68
CA HIS A 128 6.44 9.03 -19.79
C HIS A 128 6.54 9.66 -18.38
N PRO A 129 5.44 9.78 -17.62
CA PRO A 129 5.49 10.27 -16.25
C PRO A 129 6.34 9.36 -15.38
N SER A 130 7.44 9.91 -14.84
CA SER A 130 8.42 9.10 -14.10
C SER A 130 8.35 9.31 -12.59
N GLY A 131 8.00 10.50 -12.13
CA GLY A 131 7.89 10.88 -10.73
C GLY A 131 6.52 11.44 -10.39
N VAL A 132 6.02 11.15 -9.19
CA VAL A 132 4.78 11.73 -8.67
C VAL A 132 4.87 11.97 -7.17
N THR A 133 4.43 13.14 -6.72
CA THR A 133 4.22 13.46 -5.31
C THR A 133 2.90 14.20 -5.13
N ARG A 134 2.46 14.34 -3.86
CA ARG A 134 1.15 14.95 -3.54
C ARG A 134 1.30 15.93 -2.38
N ASP A 135 0.67 17.11 -2.49
CA ASP A 135 0.59 18.06 -1.38
C ASP A 135 -0.56 17.73 -0.42
N ALA A 136 -0.61 18.43 0.73
CA ALA A 136 -1.66 18.27 1.73
C ALA A 136 -3.06 18.66 1.23
N SER A 137 -3.15 19.49 0.19
CA SER A 137 -4.41 19.87 -0.47
C SER A 137 -4.88 18.84 -1.49
N GLY A 138 -4.09 17.79 -1.72
CA GLY A 138 -4.40 16.72 -2.66
C GLY A 138 -3.99 16.99 -4.10
N ASN A 139 -3.28 18.08 -4.38
CA ASN A 139 -2.72 18.29 -5.71
C ASN A 139 -1.52 17.36 -5.94
N PHE A 140 -1.42 16.83 -7.15
CA PHE A 140 -0.26 16.07 -7.59
C PHE A 140 0.72 16.96 -8.33
N PHE A 141 1.99 16.64 -8.16
CA PHE A 141 3.08 17.17 -8.97
C PHE A 141 3.78 16.01 -9.64
N VAL A 142 3.82 16.04 -10.97
CA VAL A 142 4.28 14.95 -11.82
C VAL A 142 5.47 15.38 -12.65
N CYS A 143 6.55 14.60 -12.63
CA CYS A 143 7.62 14.69 -13.61
C CYS A 143 7.11 14.15 -14.95
N ASP A 144 6.71 15.03 -15.85
CA ASP A 144 6.33 14.73 -17.23
C ASP A 144 7.62 14.70 -18.07
N ARG A 145 8.33 13.56 -17.92
CA ARG A 145 9.76 13.41 -18.20
C ARG A 145 10.17 13.86 -19.60
N ASP A 146 9.52 13.30 -20.61
CA ASP A 146 9.94 13.53 -22.00
C ASP A 146 9.39 14.86 -22.56
N ASN A 147 8.52 15.52 -21.80
CA ASN A 147 8.12 16.90 -22.03
C ASN A 147 8.96 17.92 -21.22
N HIS A 148 9.99 17.46 -20.48
CA HIS A 148 10.93 18.29 -19.71
C HIS A 148 10.25 19.29 -18.77
N ARG A 149 9.15 18.86 -18.09
CA ARG A 149 8.32 19.73 -17.25
C ARG A 149 7.79 19.04 -16.00
N ILE A 150 7.36 19.89 -15.07
CA ILE A 150 6.57 19.47 -13.91
C ILE A 150 5.13 19.90 -14.15
N VAL A 151 4.20 18.94 -14.07
CA VAL A 151 2.75 19.17 -14.21
C VAL A 151 2.10 19.14 -12.84
N LYS A 152 1.25 20.13 -12.54
CA LYS A 152 0.36 20.13 -11.40
C LYS A 152 -1.01 19.60 -11.83
N ILE A 153 -1.57 18.64 -11.06
CA ILE A 153 -2.90 18.07 -11.29
C ILE A 153 -3.71 18.28 -10.01
N THR A 154 -4.83 18.96 -10.08
CA THR A 154 -5.72 19.15 -8.93
C THR A 154 -6.48 17.85 -8.59
N PRO A 155 -7.11 17.72 -7.40
CA PRO A 155 -7.94 16.57 -7.06
C PRO A 155 -9.10 16.32 -8.05
N ALA A 156 -9.56 17.36 -8.75
CA ALA A 156 -10.58 17.27 -9.80
C ALA A 156 -10.01 16.83 -11.17
N GLY A 157 -8.71 16.56 -11.28
CA GLY A 157 -8.07 16.16 -12.53
C GLY A 157 -7.67 17.34 -13.45
N VAL A 158 -7.83 18.60 -13.02
CA VAL A 158 -7.39 19.75 -13.83
C VAL A 158 -5.87 19.84 -13.80
N ALA A 159 -5.25 19.68 -14.98
CA ALA A 159 -3.80 19.63 -15.14
C ALA A 159 -3.27 20.88 -15.86
N SER A 160 -2.16 21.39 -15.34
CA SER A 160 -1.46 22.56 -15.87
C SER A 160 0.06 22.41 -15.73
N VAL A 161 0.83 23.11 -16.58
CA VAL A 161 2.28 23.18 -16.42
C VAL A 161 2.59 24.02 -15.17
N PHE A 162 3.32 23.41 -14.22
CA PHE A 162 3.78 24.09 -13.01
C PHE A 162 5.15 24.74 -13.21
N ALA A 163 6.09 24.02 -13.86
CA ALA A 163 7.41 24.55 -14.21
C ALA A 163 8.01 23.77 -15.40
N GLY A 164 8.84 24.41 -16.19
CA GLY A 164 9.51 23.79 -17.33
C GLY A 164 8.67 23.73 -18.60
N GLY A 165 9.08 22.88 -19.54
CA GLY A 165 8.46 22.68 -20.86
C GLY A 165 9.44 22.80 -22.02
N THR A 166 10.69 23.18 -21.73
CA THR A 166 11.80 23.20 -22.67
C THR A 166 12.99 22.47 -22.06
N MET A 167 13.67 21.67 -22.86
CA MET A 167 14.90 20.98 -22.45
C MET A 167 16.02 21.98 -22.18
N GLY A 168 16.69 21.85 -21.04
CA GLY A 168 17.83 22.67 -20.65
C GLY A 168 18.11 22.67 -19.17
N PHE A 169 19.00 23.58 -18.72
CA PHE A 169 19.42 23.73 -17.33
C PHE A 169 19.36 25.20 -16.92
N VAL A 170 18.15 25.74 -16.81
CA VAL A 170 17.91 27.16 -16.48
C VAL A 170 17.03 27.27 -15.25
N ASN A 171 17.43 28.13 -14.31
CA ASN A 171 16.60 28.53 -13.18
C ASN A 171 15.59 29.60 -13.68
N GLY A 172 14.43 29.69 -13.02
CA GLY A 172 13.40 30.65 -13.42
C GLY A 172 12.07 30.35 -12.73
N THR A 173 11.02 31.07 -13.11
CA THR A 173 9.68 30.89 -12.55
C THR A 173 8.76 30.27 -13.60
N GLY A 174 8.07 29.21 -13.22
CA GLY A 174 7.12 28.52 -14.09
C GLY A 174 7.78 28.05 -15.40
N ALA A 175 7.21 28.39 -16.54
CA ALA A 175 7.70 27.98 -17.86
C ALA A 175 9.06 28.63 -18.28
N ALA A 176 9.55 29.62 -17.54
CA ALA A 176 10.89 30.19 -17.80
C ALA A 176 12.03 29.25 -17.31
N ALA A 177 11.74 28.32 -16.42
CA ALA A 177 12.68 27.29 -15.98
C ALA A 177 12.83 26.21 -17.06
N GLN A 178 13.99 25.53 -17.06
CA GLN A 178 14.24 24.40 -17.94
C GLN A 178 14.77 23.22 -17.16
N PHE A 179 14.36 22.02 -17.58
CA PHE A 179 14.80 20.71 -17.05
C PHE A 179 15.29 19.83 -18.20
N ASN A 180 16.01 18.76 -17.87
CA ASN A 180 16.37 17.73 -18.83
C ASN A 180 16.05 16.34 -18.29
N GLN A 181 14.90 15.81 -18.70
CA GLN A 181 14.34 14.55 -18.20
C GLN A 181 14.21 14.54 -16.67
N PRO A 182 13.40 15.44 -16.05
CA PRO A 182 13.15 15.39 -14.61
C PRO A 182 12.56 14.04 -14.28
N TYR A 183 13.15 13.33 -13.29
CA TYR A 183 12.84 11.91 -13.11
C TYR A 183 11.98 11.62 -11.88
N CYS A 184 12.43 11.99 -10.70
CA CYS A 184 11.68 11.81 -9.47
C CYS A 184 11.44 13.14 -8.78
N ILE A 185 10.40 13.20 -7.95
CA ILE A 185 9.97 14.41 -7.27
C ILE A 185 9.47 14.07 -5.86
N THR A 186 9.82 14.89 -4.89
CA THR A 186 9.31 14.84 -3.52
C THR A 186 8.88 16.22 -3.06
N ILE A 187 8.12 16.30 -1.97
CA ILE A 187 7.62 17.54 -1.38
C ILE A 187 7.99 17.59 0.10
N ASP A 188 8.42 18.76 0.59
CA ASP A 188 8.60 19.00 2.03
C ASP A 188 7.32 19.54 2.69
N ALA A 189 7.33 19.63 4.02
CA ALA A 189 6.19 20.13 4.79
C ALA A 189 5.86 21.61 4.50
N ALA A 190 6.80 22.39 3.96
CA ALA A 190 6.60 23.79 3.55
C ALA A 190 6.04 23.92 2.13
N GLY A 191 5.84 22.80 1.42
CA GLY A 191 5.32 22.76 0.06
C GLY A 191 6.39 23.02 -1.02
N ASN A 192 7.68 22.98 -0.68
CA ASN A 192 8.72 23.02 -1.69
C ASN A 192 8.88 21.63 -2.32
N LEU A 193 9.04 21.61 -3.63
CA LEU A 193 9.32 20.40 -4.39
C LEU A 193 10.83 20.27 -4.61
N TYR A 194 11.31 19.05 -4.59
CA TYR A 194 12.67 18.68 -4.93
C TYR A 194 12.66 17.66 -6.06
N VAL A 195 13.39 17.95 -7.13
CA VAL A 195 13.38 17.19 -8.38
C VAL A 195 14.77 16.67 -8.69
N GLY A 196 14.89 15.39 -8.97
CA GLY A 196 16.05 14.80 -9.61
C GLY A 196 16.04 15.17 -11.10
N ASP A 197 16.82 16.16 -11.49
CA ASP A 197 16.97 16.64 -12.87
C ASP A 197 18.05 15.79 -13.56
N ARG A 198 17.60 14.61 -14.02
CA ARG A 198 18.42 13.44 -14.31
C ARG A 198 19.61 13.73 -15.21
N ILE A 199 19.36 14.24 -16.41
CA ILE A 199 20.42 14.47 -17.41
C ILE A 199 21.20 15.76 -17.14
N ASN A 200 20.65 16.65 -16.30
CA ASN A 200 21.38 17.80 -15.79
C ASN A 200 22.21 17.47 -14.53
N HIS A 201 22.21 16.23 -14.07
CA HIS A 201 23.01 15.76 -12.93
C HIS A 201 22.87 16.65 -11.70
N ALA A 202 21.65 17.11 -11.40
CA ALA A 202 21.40 18.11 -10.37
C ALA A 202 20.10 17.84 -9.60
N ILE A 203 20.03 18.38 -8.39
CA ILE A 203 18.80 18.45 -7.59
C ILE A 203 18.24 19.86 -7.69
N ARG A 204 17.03 19.99 -8.22
CA ARG A 204 16.34 21.26 -8.37
C ARG A 204 15.31 21.43 -7.24
N LYS A 205 15.22 22.65 -6.71
CA LYS A 205 14.18 23.04 -5.75
C LYS A 205 13.17 23.93 -6.46
N ILE A 206 11.88 23.68 -6.22
CA ILE A 206 10.77 24.50 -6.73
C ILE A 206 9.95 24.96 -5.52
N THR A 207 9.80 26.26 -5.34
CA THR A 207 8.94 26.79 -4.28
C THR A 207 7.45 26.59 -4.61
N ALA A 208 6.58 26.75 -3.63
CA ALA A 208 5.12 26.71 -3.84
C ALA A 208 4.63 27.78 -4.86
N ALA A 209 5.42 28.85 -5.07
CA ALA A 209 5.17 29.88 -6.10
C ALA A 209 5.72 29.53 -7.49
N GLY A 210 6.30 28.32 -7.67
CA GLY A 210 6.85 27.87 -8.94
C GLY A 210 8.24 28.42 -9.28
N VAL A 211 8.96 29.02 -8.32
CA VAL A 211 10.34 29.47 -8.52
C VAL A 211 11.28 28.28 -8.46
N VAL A 212 12.00 28.02 -9.55
CA VAL A 212 12.96 26.91 -9.70
C VAL A 212 14.38 27.42 -9.48
N THR A 213 15.12 26.75 -8.61
CA THR A 213 16.55 26.98 -8.36
C THR A 213 17.30 25.64 -8.35
N THR A 214 18.62 25.68 -8.60
CA THR A 214 19.48 24.52 -8.39
C THR A 214 19.89 24.47 -6.92
N LEU A 215 19.46 23.43 -6.19
CA LEU A 215 19.85 23.22 -4.81
C LEU A 215 21.28 22.67 -4.72
N ALA A 216 21.61 21.67 -5.55
CA ALA A 216 22.93 21.09 -5.63
C ALA A 216 23.14 20.39 -6.98
N GLY A 217 24.39 20.27 -7.41
CA GLY A 217 24.82 19.69 -8.67
C GLY A 217 25.40 20.71 -9.63
N SER A 218 26.50 20.34 -10.27
CA SER A 218 27.26 21.22 -11.17
C SER A 218 26.67 21.36 -12.58
N GLY A 219 25.73 20.49 -12.96
CA GLY A 219 25.26 20.33 -14.34
C GLY A 219 26.06 19.32 -15.16
N SER A 220 27.11 18.73 -14.56
CA SER A 220 27.95 17.70 -15.19
C SER A 220 27.97 16.44 -14.35
N ALA A 221 28.08 15.27 -15.01
CA ALA A 221 28.20 13.99 -14.35
C ALA A 221 29.47 13.90 -13.51
N GLY A 222 29.37 13.36 -12.29
CA GLY A 222 30.51 13.15 -11.41
C GLY A 222 30.12 12.65 -10.04
N TYR A 223 31.13 12.48 -9.16
CA TYR A 223 30.95 11.97 -7.80
C TYR A 223 31.77 12.80 -6.83
N THR A 224 31.23 13.94 -6.43
CA THR A 224 31.91 14.87 -5.50
C THR A 224 30.94 15.36 -4.45
N ASN A 225 31.35 15.33 -3.19
CA ASN A 225 30.67 16.03 -2.09
C ASN A 225 31.04 17.52 -2.19
N GLY A 226 30.17 18.40 -1.69
CA GLY A 226 30.39 19.84 -1.74
C GLY A 226 29.11 20.61 -1.46
N THR A 227 29.12 21.92 -1.72
CA THR A 227 27.96 22.77 -1.50
C THR A 227 27.48 23.36 -2.82
N GLY A 228 26.17 23.23 -3.07
CA GLY A 228 25.55 23.77 -4.28
C GLY A 228 26.19 23.22 -5.56
N GLY A 229 26.64 24.12 -6.45
CA GLY A 229 27.28 23.73 -7.72
C GLY A 229 28.67 23.10 -7.60
N ALA A 230 29.30 23.08 -6.42
CA ALA A 230 30.55 22.35 -6.20
C ALA A 230 30.32 20.84 -6.01
N ALA A 231 29.12 20.40 -5.72
CA ALA A 231 28.77 18.98 -5.66
C ALA A 231 28.49 18.43 -7.06
N MET A 232 28.72 17.13 -7.24
CA MET A 232 28.43 16.43 -8.50
C MET A 232 27.62 15.16 -8.23
N PHE A 233 26.67 14.89 -9.11
CA PHE A 233 25.87 13.67 -9.17
C PHE A 233 26.03 13.00 -10.55
N ASN A 234 25.56 11.77 -10.68
CA ASN A 234 25.49 11.09 -11.96
C ASN A 234 24.16 10.39 -12.14
N GLU A 235 23.26 11.02 -12.90
CA GLU A 235 21.87 10.61 -13.10
C GLU A 235 21.12 10.38 -11.76
N PRO A 236 20.89 11.44 -10.95
CA PRO A 236 20.11 11.31 -9.73
C PRO A 236 18.66 10.92 -10.08
N LEU A 237 18.19 9.78 -9.61
CA LEU A 237 16.85 9.26 -9.88
C LEU A 237 15.91 9.51 -8.68
N GLY A 238 15.92 8.66 -7.67
CA GLY A 238 15.02 8.79 -6.52
C GLY A 238 15.38 9.95 -5.60
N VAL A 239 14.38 10.66 -5.11
CA VAL A 239 14.54 11.71 -4.11
C VAL A 239 13.48 11.58 -3.01
N ALA A 240 13.86 11.81 -1.74
CA ALA A 240 12.98 11.86 -0.59
C ALA A 240 13.38 13.00 0.34
N ALA A 241 12.41 13.78 0.84
CA ALA A 241 12.63 14.83 1.81
C ALA A 241 12.27 14.36 3.23
N ASP A 242 13.05 14.78 4.24
CA ASP A 242 12.68 14.61 5.64
C ASP A 242 12.02 15.88 6.21
N ALA A 243 11.52 15.78 7.45
CA ALA A 243 10.87 16.89 8.13
C ALA A 243 11.81 18.09 8.41
N ALA A 244 13.12 17.89 8.40
CA ALA A 244 14.13 18.93 8.56
C ALA A 244 14.49 19.61 7.23
N GLY A 245 13.90 19.17 6.12
CA GLY A 245 14.15 19.67 4.77
C GLY A 245 15.43 19.12 4.13
N ASN A 246 16.04 18.08 4.69
CA ASN A 246 17.11 17.39 3.99
C ASN A 246 16.50 16.54 2.86
N VAL A 247 17.24 16.43 1.76
CA VAL A 247 16.86 15.62 0.61
C VAL A 247 17.83 14.45 0.48
N TYR A 248 17.29 13.24 0.51
CA TYR A 248 18.01 12.00 0.26
C TYR A 248 17.88 11.64 -1.21
N VAL A 249 19.00 11.29 -1.83
CA VAL A 249 19.12 11.14 -3.28
C VAL A 249 19.70 9.77 -3.63
N ALA A 250 19.02 9.04 -4.49
CA ALA A 250 19.58 7.89 -5.20
C ALA A 250 20.46 8.42 -6.34
N ASP A 251 21.76 8.51 -6.11
CA ASP A 251 22.76 8.90 -7.10
C ASP A 251 23.13 7.67 -7.93
N TYR A 252 22.26 7.37 -8.93
CA TYR A 252 22.06 6.05 -9.50
C TYR A 252 23.32 5.46 -10.14
N ILE A 253 23.95 6.17 -11.07
CA ILE A 253 25.14 5.67 -11.77
C ILE A 253 26.35 5.58 -10.81
N ASN A 254 26.39 6.45 -9.80
CA ASN A 254 27.41 6.40 -8.76
C ASN A 254 27.16 5.28 -7.71
N GLY A 255 25.98 4.64 -7.72
CA GLY A 255 25.60 3.62 -6.74
C GLY A 255 25.69 4.15 -5.30
N ALA A 256 25.20 5.36 -5.04
CA ALA A 256 25.36 6.02 -3.77
C ALA A 256 24.08 6.64 -3.24
N LEU A 257 23.84 6.47 -1.94
CA LEU A 257 22.84 7.25 -1.20
C LEU A 257 23.50 8.55 -0.73
N ARG A 258 23.01 9.68 -1.25
CA ARG A 258 23.52 11.02 -0.92
C ARG A 258 22.49 11.78 -0.08
N LYS A 259 22.97 12.64 0.81
CA LYS A 259 22.15 13.61 1.58
C LYS A 259 22.49 15.02 1.14
N VAL A 260 21.47 15.84 0.87
CA VAL A 260 21.56 17.25 0.57
C VAL A 260 20.84 18.04 1.66
N THR A 261 21.53 18.94 2.35
CA THR A 261 20.89 19.79 3.36
C THR A 261 20.07 20.93 2.70
N PRO A 262 19.19 21.62 3.44
CA PRO A 262 18.48 22.81 2.92
C PRO A 262 19.40 23.91 2.38
N SER A 263 20.65 23.99 2.88
CA SER A 263 21.68 24.92 2.39
C SER A 263 22.49 24.39 1.21
N GLY A 264 22.15 23.21 0.68
CA GLY A 264 22.80 22.60 -0.48
C GLY A 264 24.10 21.86 -0.19
N VAL A 265 24.43 21.58 1.07
CA VAL A 265 25.59 20.73 1.42
C VAL A 265 25.29 19.29 1.09
N VAL A 266 26.12 18.67 0.25
CA VAL A 266 26.00 17.27 -0.20
C VAL A 266 27.02 16.41 0.50
N THR A 267 26.57 15.31 1.09
CA THR A 267 27.38 14.26 1.70
C THR A 267 26.96 12.88 1.21
N THR A 268 27.88 11.93 1.16
CA THR A 268 27.58 10.53 0.89
C THR A 268 27.29 9.81 2.22
N LEU A 269 26.15 9.13 2.30
CA LEU A 269 25.78 8.35 3.47
C LEU A 269 26.23 6.91 3.35
N SER A 270 26.06 6.30 2.18
CA SER A 270 26.42 4.90 1.91
C SER A 270 26.61 4.66 0.42
N LEU A 271 27.41 3.66 0.10
CA LEU A 271 27.44 3.09 -1.24
C LEU A 271 26.40 1.97 -1.30
N ILE A 272 25.42 2.11 -2.17
CA ILE A 272 24.33 1.15 -2.38
C ILE A 272 24.19 0.93 -3.88
N PRO A 273 24.78 -0.15 -4.41
CA PRO A 273 24.70 -0.45 -5.83
C PRO A 273 23.26 -0.57 -6.30
N ASN A 274 22.99 -0.06 -7.49
CA ASN A 274 21.67 -0.13 -8.13
C ASN A 274 20.53 0.56 -7.36
N ILE A 275 20.85 1.50 -6.45
CA ILE A 275 19.85 2.31 -5.75
C ILE A 275 19.03 3.09 -6.77
N PHE A 276 17.70 2.96 -6.72
CA PHE A 276 16.79 3.60 -7.67
C PHE A 276 15.80 4.54 -6.96
N GLY A 277 14.95 3.98 -6.11
CA GLY A 277 13.97 4.71 -5.32
C GLY A 277 14.42 4.89 -3.88
N VAL A 278 14.02 6.01 -3.27
CA VAL A 278 14.25 6.29 -1.85
C VAL A 278 12.98 6.84 -1.20
N ALA A 279 12.74 6.48 0.07
CA ALA A 279 11.72 7.06 0.92
C ALA A 279 12.28 7.28 2.32
N ALA A 280 11.84 8.33 3.01
CA ALA A 280 12.24 8.66 4.38
C ALA A 280 11.04 8.53 5.31
N ASP A 281 11.23 7.90 6.49
CA ASP A 281 10.23 7.89 7.54
C ASP A 281 10.45 9.04 8.56
N ALA A 282 9.47 9.24 9.44
CA ALA A 282 9.55 10.29 10.47
C ALA A 282 10.65 10.04 11.53
N ALA A 283 11.15 8.81 11.64
CA ALA A 283 12.26 8.45 12.54
C ALA A 283 13.65 8.67 11.91
N GLY A 284 13.69 9.16 10.66
CA GLY A 284 14.94 9.42 9.92
C GLY A 284 15.56 8.16 9.30
N ASN A 285 14.82 7.07 9.19
CA ASN A 285 15.27 5.92 8.41
C ASN A 285 15.01 6.17 6.92
N ILE A 286 15.92 5.70 6.08
CA ILE A 286 15.80 5.77 4.63
C ILE A 286 15.61 4.37 4.08
N TYR A 287 14.55 4.18 3.33
CA TYR A 287 14.27 2.94 2.62
C TYR A 287 14.67 3.09 1.16
N CYS A 288 15.34 2.07 0.64
CA CYS A 288 15.90 2.08 -0.71
C CYS A 288 15.34 0.91 -1.52
N ALA A 289 14.89 1.18 -2.73
CA ALA A 289 14.62 0.17 -3.73
C ALA A 289 15.88 -0.03 -4.59
N GLU A 290 16.45 -1.22 -4.55
CA GLU A 290 17.68 -1.56 -5.28
C GLU A 290 17.32 -2.36 -6.53
N TYR A 291 17.30 -1.66 -7.65
CA TYR A 291 16.69 -2.10 -8.90
C TYR A 291 17.20 -3.45 -9.41
N PHE A 292 18.49 -3.57 -9.71
CA PHE A 292 19.09 -4.82 -10.19
C PHE A 292 19.58 -5.74 -9.06
N SER A 293 19.59 -5.27 -7.83
CA SER A 293 19.82 -6.13 -6.66
C SER A 293 18.56 -6.91 -6.27
N HIS A 294 17.37 -6.49 -6.77
CA HIS A 294 16.07 -7.11 -6.49
C HIS A 294 15.68 -7.14 -5.01
N VAL A 295 16.11 -6.16 -4.23
CA VAL A 295 15.85 -6.06 -2.79
C VAL A 295 15.32 -4.69 -2.41
N VAL A 296 14.63 -4.66 -1.28
CA VAL A 296 14.28 -3.43 -0.57
C VAL A 296 15.09 -3.40 0.72
N THR A 297 15.79 -2.29 0.96
CA THR A 297 16.71 -2.15 2.08
C THR A 297 16.36 -0.94 2.94
N LYS A 298 16.89 -0.92 4.15
CA LYS A 298 16.76 0.18 5.11
C LYS A 298 18.14 0.62 5.55
N TYR A 299 18.39 1.92 5.43
CA TYR A 299 19.49 2.62 6.07
C TYR A 299 18.91 3.35 7.27
N SER A 300 19.27 2.92 8.49
CA SER A 300 18.70 3.49 9.71
C SER A 300 19.27 4.88 10.01
N SER A 301 18.56 5.65 10.82
CA SER A 301 19.04 6.95 11.32
C SER A 301 20.39 6.86 12.10
N THR A 302 20.77 5.66 12.56
CA THR A 302 22.05 5.37 13.23
C THR A 302 23.13 4.85 12.29
N GLY A 303 22.83 4.73 10.98
CA GLY A 303 23.77 4.30 9.95
C GLY A 303 23.79 2.79 9.66
N ALA A 304 22.92 1.98 10.28
CA ALA A 304 22.85 0.55 9.98
C ALA A 304 22.13 0.29 8.67
N TYR A 305 22.72 -0.55 7.81
CA TYR A 305 22.14 -1.03 6.57
C TYR A 305 21.57 -2.45 6.74
N THR A 306 20.32 -2.67 6.37
CA THR A 306 19.66 -3.97 6.51
C THR A 306 18.74 -4.25 5.32
N VAL A 307 18.66 -5.52 4.89
CA VAL A 307 17.67 -5.98 3.90
C VAL A 307 16.33 -6.14 4.60
N VAL A 308 15.31 -5.44 4.11
CA VAL A 308 13.93 -5.54 4.59
C VAL A 308 13.21 -6.72 3.94
N ALA A 309 13.35 -6.84 2.61
CA ALA A 309 12.73 -7.94 1.85
C ALA A 309 13.42 -8.12 0.48
N GLY A 310 13.27 -9.33 -0.07
CA GLY A 310 13.88 -9.73 -1.32
C GLY A 310 15.17 -10.53 -1.13
N LEU A 311 15.62 -11.21 -2.17
CA LEU A 311 16.89 -11.96 -2.18
C LEU A 311 17.83 -11.33 -3.19
N SER A 312 18.96 -10.80 -2.70
CA SER A 312 19.94 -10.10 -3.53
C SER A 312 20.41 -10.95 -4.72
N GLY A 313 20.42 -10.32 -5.90
CA GLY A 313 20.81 -10.94 -7.15
C GLY A 313 19.83 -11.97 -7.73
N THR A 314 18.64 -12.15 -7.11
CA THR A 314 17.65 -13.13 -7.56
C THR A 314 16.32 -12.44 -7.84
N GLY A 315 16.12 -12.08 -9.12
CA GLY A 315 14.86 -11.54 -9.61
C GLY A 315 13.75 -12.58 -9.65
N GLY A 316 12.50 -12.16 -9.43
CA GLY A 316 11.35 -13.04 -9.50
C GLY A 316 10.07 -12.41 -8.95
N TYR A 317 9.06 -13.26 -8.75
CA TYR A 317 7.77 -12.87 -8.19
C TYR A 317 7.34 -13.89 -7.14
N LEU A 318 7.40 -13.51 -5.87
CA LEU A 318 6.92 -14.33 -4.76
C LEU A 318 6.49 -13.45 -3.59
N ASP A 319 5.25 -13.59 -3.15
CA ASP A 319 4.75 -13.06 -1.89
C ASP A 319 5.25 -13.95 -0.75
N ALA A 320 5.97 -13.39 0.22
CA ALA A 320 6.53 -14.11 1.37
C ALA A 320 7.02 -13.10 2.42
N THR A 321 7.69 -13.56 3.47
CA THR A 321 8.24 -12.69 4.51
C THR A 321 9.76 -12.48 4.32
N GLY A 322 10.19 -11.23 4.39
CA GLY A 322 11.61 -10.85 4.37
C GLY A 322 12.36 -11.38 3.15
N THR A 323 13.50 -12.02 3.35
CA THR A 323 14.36 -12.53 2.27
C THR A 323 13.80 -13.75 1.53
N ALA A 324 12.69 -14.35 2.00
CA ALA A 324 11.97 -15.37 1.25
C ALA A 324 11.16 -14.78 0.09
N ALA A 325 10.75 -13.50 0.16
CA ALA A 325 10.07 -12.82 -0.94
C ALA A 325 10.98 -12.63 -2.16
N ARG A 326 10.37 -12.43 -3.33
CA ARG A 326 11.08 -12.10 -4.58
C ARG A 326 10.49 -10.86 -5.22
N PHE A 327 11.37 -9.99 -5.68
CA PHE A 327 11.06 -8.83 -6.50
C PHE A 327 11.76 -8.94 -7.84
N ASN A 328 11.26 -8.22 -8.84
CA ASN A 328 11.97 -8.05 -10.10
C ASN A 328 12.01 -6.57 -10.46
N THR A 329 13.18 -5.97 -10.31
CA THR A 329 13.44 -4.54 -10.53
C THR A 329 12.50 -3.63 -9.72
N PRO A 330 12.55 -3.67 -8.36
CA PRO A 330 11.83 -2.72 -7.53
C PRO A 330 12.35 -1.30 -7.80
N ALA A 331 11.43 -0.35 -8.05
CA ALA A 331 11.78 1.01 -8.50
C ALA A 331 11.31 2.09 -7.53
N GLY A 332 10.04 2.44 -7.56
CA GLY A 332 9.46 3.43 -6.65
C GLY A 332 9.18 2.84 -5.27
N ILE A 333 9.31 3.68 -4.25
CA ILE A 333 9.06 3.31 -2.87
C ILE A 333 8.39 4.46 -2.11
N ALA A 334 7.38 4.14 -1.31
CA ALA A 334 6.75 5.06 -0.36
C ALA A 334 6.59 4.36 0.99
N VAL A 335 6.60 5.12 2.08
CA VAL A 335 6.44 4.62 3.45
C VAL A 335 5.27 5.30 4.14
N ASP A 336 4.44 4.54 4.86
CA ASP A 336 3.37 5.09 5.68
C ASP A 336 3.81 5.31 7.14
N ALA A 337 2.94 5.96 7.93
CA ALA A 337 3.20 6.24 9.35
C ALA A 337 3.31 4.98 10.22
N ALA A 338 2.77 3.84 9.76
CA ALA A 338 2.87 2.54 10.43
C ALA A 338 4.14 1.77 10.04
N GLY A 339 4.96 2.32 9.14
CA GLY A 339 6.19 1.70 8.63
C GLY A 339 5.96 0.66 7.54
N ASN A 340 4.76 0.60 6.94
CA ASN A 340 4.56 -0.23 5.76
C ASN A 340 5.15 0.48 4.52
N LEU A 341 5.71 -0.31 3.62
CA LEU A 341 6.29 0.17 2.38
C LEU A 341 5.41 -0.24 1.20
N TYR A 342 5.35 0.63 0.22
CA TYR A 342 4.64 0.41 -1.05
C TYR A 342 5.65 0.52 -2.17
N ILE A 343 5.76 -0.53 -2.99
CA ILE A 343 6.83 -0.72 -3.97
C ILE A 343 6.22 -0.90 -5.35
N THR A 344 6.77 -0.23 -6.35
CA THR A 344 6.51 -0.55 -7.76
C THR A 344 7.57 -1.52 -8.28
N GLU A 345 7.17 -2.49 -9.07
CA GLU A 345 8.07 -3.44 -9.77
C GLU A 345 7.92 -3.27 -11.27
N THR A 346 8.96 -2.81 -11.93
CA THR A 346 8.89 -2.44 -13.35
C THR A 346 8.74 -3.65 -14.26
N VAL A 347 9.52 -4.71 -14.05
CA VAL A 347 9.47 -5.92 -14.90
C VAL A 347 8.29 -6.81 -14.55
N ASN A 348 7.91 -6.92 -13.28
CA ASN A 348 6.73 -7.68 -12.89
C ASN A 348 5.41 -6.94 -13.15
N SER A 349 5.46 -5.63 -13.48
CA SER A 349 4.28 -4.78 -13.66
C SER A 349 3.31 -4.85 -12.47
N LYS A 350 3.86 -4.86 -11.24
CA LYS A 350 3.12 -5.06 -9.99
C LYS A 350 3.37 -3.97 -8.98
N ILE A 351 2.39 -3.82 -8.09
CA ILE A 351 2.51 -2.96 -6.92
C ILE A 351 2.45 -3.86 -5.69
N ARG A 352 3.49 -3.76 -4.85
CA ARG A 352 3.66 -4.61 -3.67
C ARG A 352 3.56 -3.78 -2.40
N LYS A 353 3.07 -4.39 -1.33
CA LYS A 353 3.11 -3.86 0.02
C LYS A 353 4.03 -4.72 0.88
N ILE A 354 4.87 -4.09 1.68
CA ILE A 354 5.69 -4.75 2.71
C ILE A 354 5.21 -4.19 4.05
N THR A 355 4.73 -5.03 4.94
CA THR A 355 4.36 -4.58 6.29
C THR A 355 5.60 -4.28 7.12
N ALA A 356 5.46 -3.55 8.23
CA ALA A 356 6.56 -3.30 9.18
C ALA A 356 7.20 -4.61 9.72
N ALA A 357 6.45 -5.73 9.70
CA ALA A 357 6.95 -7.07 10.03
C ALA A 357 7.65 -7.77 8.86
N GLY A 358 7.81 -7.12 7.70
CA GLY A 358 8.47 -7.67 6.52
C GLY A 358 7.61 -8.61 5.67
N VAL A 359 6.30 -8.70 5.90
CA VAL A 359 5.41 -9.52 5.07
C VAL A 359 5.13 -8.80 3.76
N VAL A 360 5.47 -9.44 2.63
CA VAL A 360 5.28 -8.91 1.28
C VAL A 360 4.02 -9.49 0.68
N THR A 361 3.17 -8.63 0.14
CA THR A 361 1.94 -9.00 -0.57
C THR A 361 1.78 -8.17 -1.84
N THR A 362 1.16 -8.74 -2.87
CA THR A 362 0.79 -8.03 -4.09
C THR A 362 -0.56 -7.34 -3.88
N ILE A 363 -0.60 -6.01 -4.08
CA ILE A 363 -1.84 -5.25 -3.93
C ILE A 363 -2.52 -4.93 -5.27
N ALA A 364 -1.76 -4.85 -6.35
CA ALA A 364 -2.31 -4.65 -7.70
C ALA A 364 -1.30 -5.08 -8.78
N GLY A 365 -1.79 -5.28 -10.00
CA GLY A 365 -1.00 -5.56 -11.19
C GLY A 365 -1.05 -7.01 -11.63
N GLY A 366 -1.25 -7.19 -12.95
CA GLY A 366 -1.21 -8.46 -13.66
C GLY A 366 0.05 -8.58 -14.53
N ASN A 367 -0.15 -8.87 -15.80
CA ASN A 367 0.87 -8.78 -16.84
C ASN A 367 1.08 -7.31 -17.26
N ALA A 368 2.15 -7.02 -18.01
CA ALA A 368 2.35 -5.71 -18.60
C ALA A 368 1.18 -5.33 -19.52
N GLY A 369 0.73 -4.07 -19.44
CA GLY A 369 -0.38 -3.57 -20.24
C GLY A 369 -1.13 -2.43 -19.56
N PHE A 370 -2.31 -2.11 -20.09
CA PHE A 370 -3.19 -1.08 -19.55
C PHE A 370 -4.61 -1.62 -19.33
N ALA A 371 -5.02 -1.66 -18.09
CA ALA A 371 -6.41 -1.87 -17.68
C ALA A 371 -6.64 -1.26 -16.29
N ASP A 372 -7.78 -0.58 -16.11
CA ASP A 372 -8.33 -0.31 -14.78
C ASP A 372 -9.07 -1.57 -14.30
N GLY A 373 -9.21 -1.74 -12.99
CA GLY A 373 -9.87 -2.94 -12.47
C GLY A 373 -9.55 -3.22 -11.01
N ILE A 374 -9.83 -4.45 -10.59
CA ILE A 374 -9.64 -4.89 -9.20
C ILE A 374 -8.35 -5.72 -9.12
N SER A 375 -7.46 -5.38 -8.19
CA SER A 375 -6.24 -6.14 -7.85
C SER A 375 -5.46 -6.62 -9.08
N GLY A 376 -5.40 -7.94 -9.33
CA GLY A 376 -4.66 -8.53 -10.44
C GLY A 376 -5.28 -8.35 -11.84
N ALA A 377 -6.54 -7.89 -11.93
CA ALA A 377 -7.16 -7.55 -13.22
C ALA A 377 -6.69 -6.19 -13.76
N ALA A 378 -6.18 -5.32 -12.88
CA ALA A 378 -5.55 -4.09 -13.30
C ALA A 378 -4.19 -4.38 -13.93
N LEU A 379 -3.84 -3.65 -15.00
CA LEU A 379 -2.58 -3.80 -15.69
C LEU A 379 -1.79 -2.49 -15.65
N PHE A 380 -0.47 -2.61 -15.52
CA PHE A 380 0.50 -1.53 -15.55
C PHE A 380 1.57 -1.84 -16.59
N ASP A 381 2.27 -0.82 -17.05
CA ASP A 381 3.44 -0.99 -17.92
C ASP A 381 4.58 -0.09 -17.46
N ILE A 382 5.61 -0.71 -16.89
CA ILE A 382 6.75 -0.07 -16.23
C ILE A 382 6.25 0.96 -15.17
N PRO A 383 5.54 0.53 -14.11
CA PRO A 383 5.19 1.44 -13.03
C PRO A 383 6.47 1.91 -12.33
N LEU A 384 6.73 3.23 -12.28
CA LEU A 384 7.96 3.80 -11.73
C LEU A 384 7.76 4.37 -10.33
N ALA A 385 7.30 5.60 -10.21
CA ALA A 385 7.15 6.24 -8.90
C ALA A 385 5.82 5.90 -8.24
N ILE A 386 5.82 5.93 -6.91
CA ILE A 386 4.64 5.74 -6.07
C ILE A 386 4.62 6.78 -4.97
N THR A 387 3.46 7.33 -4.70
CA THR A 387 3.18 8.21 -3.56
C THR A 387 1.83 7.84 -2.95
N GLY A 388 1.47 8.41 -1.80
CA GLY A 388 0.21 8.01 -1.19
C GLY A 388 -0.51 9.07 -0.38
N ASP A 389 -1.83 8.91 -0.30
CA ASP A 389 -2.70 9.36 0.77
C ASP A 389 -2.89 8.16 1.71
N LEU A 390 -1.83 7.84 2.43
CA LEU A 390 -1.70 6.57 3.14
C LEU A 390 -2.60 6.52 4.38
N ALA A 391 -3.01 7.69 4.91
CA ALA A 391 -4.03 7.78 5.95
C ALA A 391 -5.41 7.31 5.45
N ASN A 392 -5.67 7.43 4.14
CA ASN A 392 -6.91 7.00 3.49
C ASN A 392 -6.70 5.71 2.64
N ASN A 393 -5.70 4.91 2.97
CA ASN A 393 -5.39 3.66 2.26
C ASN A 393 -5.35 3.82 0.73
N THR A 394 -4.79 4.91 0.25
CA THR A 394 -4.74 5.20 -1.19
C THR A 394 -3.31 5.46 -1.62
N VAL A 395 -2.88 4.82 -2.70
CA VAL A 395 -1.60 5.10 -3.35
C VAL A 395 -1.81 5.52 -4.81
N TYR A 396 -0.84 6.28 -5.32
CA TYR A 396 -0.83 6.79 -6.68
C TYR A 396 0.47 6.41 -7.34
N VAL A 397 0.38 5.91 -8.57
CA VAL A 397 1.50 5.34 -9.32
C VAL A 397 1.68 6.07 -10.63
N ALA A 398 2.89 6.46 -10.95
CA ALA A 398 3.28 6.89 -12.28
C ALA A 398 3.45 5.64 -13.16
N ASP A 399 2.47 5.39 -14.02
CA ASP A 399 2.39 4.25 -14.94
C ASP A 399 3.03 4.69 -16.27
N PHE A 400 4.33 4.52 -16.33
CA PHE A 400 5.26 5.20 -17.21
C PHE A 400 4.93 5.01 -18.70
N ASN A 401 4.91 3.78 -19.21
CA ASN A 401 4.62 3.50 -20.61
C ASN A 401 3.14 3.73 -20.97
N ASN A 402 2.25 3.68 -19.97
CA ASN A 402 0.84 3.98 -20.15
C ASN A 402 0.54 5.50 -20.14
N ASN A 403 1.54 6.35 -19.88
CA ASN A 403 1.41 7.81 -19.86
C ASN A 403 0.31 8.32 -18.89
N ARG A 404 0.17 7.68 -17.71
CA ARG A 404 -0.91 7.94 -16.77
C ARG A 404 -0.44 7.97 -15.32
N ILE A 405 -1.24 8.63 -14.49
CA ILE A 405 -1.20 8.45 -13.04
C ILE A 405 -2.36 7.53 -12.66
N ARG A 406 -2.04 6.45 -11.97
CA ARG A 406 -3.03 5.46 -11.53
C ARG A 406 -3.28 5.62 -10.04
N LYS A 407 -4.54 5.56 -9.64
CA LYS A 407 -5.00 5.58 -8.24
C LYS A 407 -5.35 4.16 -7.81
N ILE A 408 -4.84 3.72 -6.68
CA ILE A 408 -5.16 2.43 -6.07
C ILE A 408 -5.76 2.69 -4.70
N VAL A 409 -7.01 2.31 -4.51
CA VAL A 409 -7.67 2.30 -3.20
C VAL A 409 -7.46 0.91 -2.61
N ILE A 410 -6.75 0.86 -1.48
CA ILE A 410 -6.37 -0.38 -0.79
C ILE A 410 -7.45 -0.71 0.24
N GLU A 411 -7.88 -1.97 0.24
CA GLU A 411 -8.85 -2.49 1.18
C GLU A 411 -8.30 -2.62 2.60
#